data_6e95c0cd75122ce53176000a6d872cd0
#
_entry.id   6e95c0cd75122ce53176000a6d872cd0
#
_cell.length_a   1.000
_cell.length_b   1.000
_cell.length_c   1.000
_cell.angle_alpha   90.00
_cell.angle_beta   90.00
_cell.angle_gamma   90.00
#
_symmetry.space_group_name_H-M   'P 1'
#
loop_
_entity.id
_entity.type
_entity.pdbx_description
1 polymer ?
#
loop_
_entity_poly.entity_id
_entity_poly.type
_entity_poly.pdbx_seq_one_letter_code
_entity_poly.pdbx_strand_id
1 'polypeptide(L)'
;VQKLGVRLNFQSVDFALYQQRMDQFDFDIVTVNFQGTHNPGQELLEQFGSKSAAVEGSGNFTGMKSPAVDALLGRILAATTKDELLPACHALDRVIMHSHYFIPQWTMSAHRLVYNAWRTEHKSPMPPYALAEQWAMFTWWAGKGKPDAAAAQGTAP
;
A
#
# COMPACT_ATOMS: atom_id res chain seq x y z
N VAL A 1 8.86 -17.64 -18.25
CA VAL A 1 8.27 -18.71 -17.45
C VAL A 1 8.55 -20.09 -18.05
N GLN A 2 8.50 -20.25 -19.40
CA GLN A 2 8.86 -21.53 -20.06
C GLN A 2 10.25 -22.06 -19.68
N LYS A 3 11.23 -21.17 -19.45
CA LYS A 3 12.58 -21.55 -19.00
C LYS A 3 12.61 -22.21 -17.61
N LEU A 4 11.55 -22.04 -16.81
CA LEU A 4 11.39 -22.65 -15.49
C LEU A 4 10.53 -23.91 -15.52
N GLY A 5 10.11 -24.39 -16.71
CA GLY A 5 9.24 -25.52 -16.84
C GLY A 5 7.78 -25.28 -16.40
N VAL A 6 7.40 -24.05 -16.16
CA VAL A 6 6.04 -23.67 -15.70
C VAL A 6 5.23 -23.13 -16.88
N ARG A 7 4.05 -23.68 -17.09
CA ARG A 7 3.05 -23.15 -18.04
C ARG A 7 2.05 -22.28 -17.31
N LEU A 8 2.00 -21.00 -17.63
CA LEU A 8 1.05 -20.01 -17.10
C LEU A 8 -0.11 -19.84 -18.09
N ASN A 9 -1.32 -20.06 -17.60
CA ASN A 9 -2.54 -19.73 -18.32
C ASN A 9 -3.07 -18.40 -17.80
N PHE A 10 -3.02 -17.38 -18.61
CA PHE A 10 -3.47 -16.05 -18.23
C PHE A 10 -4.97 -15.90 -18.48
N GLN A 11 -5.72 -15.54 -17.45
CA GLN A 11 -7.14 -15.23 -17.54
C GLN A 11 -7.35 -13.74 -17.29
N SER A 12 -7.82 -13.01 -18.29
CA SER A 12 -8.25 -11.63 -18.14
C SER A 12 -9.74 -11.61 -17.84
N VAL A 13 -10.12 -11.00 -16.74
CA VAL A 13 -11.49 -10.88 -16.27
C VAL A 13 -11.83 -9.42 -15.98
N ASP A 14 -13.10 -9.07 -15.93
CA ASP A 14 -13.52 -7.75 -15.45
C ASP A 14 -13.28 -7.59 -13.93
N PHE A 15 -13.37 -6.35 -13.46
CA PHE A 15 -13.07 -6.05 -12.07
C PHE A 15 -14.05 -6.70 -11.07
N ALA A 16 -15.32 -6.83 -11.41
CA ALA A 16 -16.31 -7.42 -10.52
C ALA A 16 -16.04 -8.92 -10.32
N LEU A 17 -15.75 -9.64 -11.41
CA LEU A 17 -15.38 -11.05 -11.35
C LEU A 17 -14.02 -11.24 -10.67
N TYR A 18 -13.07 -10.32 -10.91
CA TYR A 18 -11.78 -10.34 -10.19
C TYR A 18 -12.00 -10.25 -8.68
N GLN A 19 -12.80 -9.28 -8.22
CA GLN A 19 -13.09 -9.11 -6.79
C GLN A 19 -13.79 -10.33 -6.20
N GLN A 20 -14.79 -10.87 -6.88
CA GLN A 20 -15.51 -12.07 -6.44
C GLN A 20 -14.56 -13.27 -6.27
N ARG A 21 -13.66 -13.50 -7.23
CA ARG A 21 -12.67 -14.57 -7.12
C ARG A 21 -11.67 -14.35 -6.00
N MET A 22 -11.26 -13.11 -5.79
CA MET A 22 -10.39 -12.75 -4.66
C MET A 22 -11.05 -13.08 -3.33
N ASP A 23 -12.31 -12.69 -3.14
CA ASP A 23 -13.07 -12.93 -1.91
C ASP A 23 -13.25 -14.43 -1.64
N GLN A 24 -13.42 -15.24 -2.69
CA GLN A 24 -13.60 -16.68 -2.62
C GLN A 24 -12.28 -17.48 -2.65
N PHE A 25 -11.13 -16.80 -2.78
CA PHE A 25 -9.81 -17.43 -2.98
C PHE A 25 -9.74 -18.37 -4.21
N ASP A 26 -10.53 -18.08 -5.26
CA ASP A 26 -10.58 -18.85 -6.51
C ASP A 26 -9.49 -18.40 -7.49
N PHE A 27 -8.24 -18.63 -7.14
CA PHE A 27 -7.06 -18.35 -7.96
C PHE A 27 -5.85 -19.18 -7.54
N ASP A 28 -4.97 -19.46 -8.51
CA ASP A 28 -3.66 -20.07 -8.24
C ASP A 28 -2.59 -18.97 -8.00
N ILE A 29 -2.61 -17.95 -8.85
CA ILE A 29 -1.71 -16.79 -8.78
C ILE A 29 -2.53 -15.54 -9.09
N VAL A 30 -2.40 -14.53 -8.27
CA VAL A 30 -3.08 -13.25 -8.44
C VAL A 30 -2.11 -12.09 -8.22
N THR A 31 -2.32 -10.99 -8.93
CA THR A 31 -1.56 -9.76 -8.70
C THR A 31 -2.35 -8.87 -7.76
N VAL A 32 -1.79 -8.55 -6.62
CA VAL A 32 -2.39 -7.65 -5.63
C VAL A 32 -1.49 -6.47 -5.33
N ASN A 33 -2.09 -5.38 -4.90
CA ASN A 33 -1.39 -4.21 -4.40
C ASN A 33 -1.67 -4.07 -2.90
N PHE A 34 -0.63 -4.19 -2.09
CA PHE A 34 -0.74 -3.92 -0.66
C PHE A 34 -0.53 -2.43 -0.40
N GLN A 35 -1.50 -1.82 0.24
CA GLN A 35 -1.34 -0.48 0.76
C GLN A 35 -0.83 -0.59 2.19
N GLY A 36 0.29 0.05 2.47
CA GLY A 36 0.87 0.09 3.81
C GLY A 36 0.59 1.42 4.50
N THR A 37 0.62 1.40 5.81
CA THR A 37 0.61 2.60 6.66
C THR A 37 1.97 2.80 7.31
N HIS A 38 2.24 4.01 7.81
CA HIS A 38 3.48 4.29 8.57
C HIS A 38 3.57 3.52 9.89
N ASN A 39 2.42 3.23 10.47
CA ASN A 39 2.34 2.51 11.72
C ASN A 39 1.57 1.21 11.45
N PRO A 40 2.28 0.09 11.32
CA PRO A 40 1.64 -1.20 11.13
C PRO A 40 0.73 -1.51 12.33
N GLY A 41 -0.47 -1.97 12.06
CA GLY A 41 -1.52 -2.17 13.05
C GLY A 41 -2.34 -3.43 12.80
N GLN A 42 -3.63 -3.35 13.11
CA GLN A 42 -4.54 -4.50 13.02
C GLN A 42 -4.74 -5.02 11.60
N GLU A 43 -4.50 -4.20 10.58
CA GLU A 43 -4.55 -4.63 9.18
C GLU A 43 -3.61 -5.81 8.88
N LEU A 44 -2.50 -5.91 9.60
CA LEU A 44 -1.58 -7.04 9.46
C LEU A 44 -2.20 -8.37 9.93
N LEU A 45 -3.10 -8.33 10.92
CA LEU A 45 -3.83 -9.54 11.35
C LEU A 45 -4.78 -10.05 10.27
N GLU A 46 -5.40 -9.15 9.53
CA GLU A 46 -6.29 -9.50 8.42
C GLU A 46 -5.50 -10.04 7.23
N GLN A 47 -4.30 -9.49 6.98
CA GLN A 47 -3.46 -9.85 5.83
C GLN A 47 -2.64 -11.12 6.05
N PHE A 48 -2.19 -11.39 7.28
CA PHE A 48 -1.22 -12.46 7.56
C PHE A 48 -1.59 -13.37 8.72
N GLY A 49 -2.61 -13.04 9.50
CA GLY A 49 -2.99 -13.82 10.67
C GLY A 49 -3.65 -15.16 10.31
N SER A 50 -3.35 -16.19 11.09
CA SER A 50 -3.91 -17.53 10.86
C SER A 50 -5.43 -17.58 10.95
N LYS A 51 -6.05 -16.70 11.74
CA LYS A 51 -7.50 -16.63 11.89
C LYS A 51 -8.22 -16.15 10.65
N SER A 52 -7.61 -15.27 9.88
CA SER A 52 -8.18 -14.73 8.63
C SER A 52 -7.97 -15.65 7.42
N ALA A 53 -7.08 -16.64 7.51
CA ALA A 53 -6.66 -17.48 6.39
C ALA A 53 -7.76 -18.31 5.69
N ALA A 54 -8.92 -18.47 6.32
CA ALA A 54 -10.05 -19.20 5.74
C ALA A 54 -11.35 -18.38 5.83
N VAL A 55 -11.23 -17.08 6.06
CA VAL A 55 -12.38 -16.18 6.11
C VAL A 55 -12.57 -15.55 4.75
N GLU A 56 -13.70 -15.81 4.11
CA GLU A 56 -14.07 -15.24 2.81
C GLU A 56 -14.02 -13.72 2.85
N GLY A 57 -13.43 -13.10 1.84
CA GLY A 57 -13.25 -11.65 1.77
C GLY A 57 -12.13 -11.10 2.65
N SER A 58 -11.36 -11.93 3.36
CA SER A 58 -10.22 -11.46 4.14
C SER A 58 -9.04 -11.06 3.26
N GLY A 59 -8.15 -10.24 3.80
CA GLY A 59 -6.90 -9.85 3.13
C GLY A 59 -5.79 -10.91 3.15
N ASN A 60 -5.99 -12.07 3.78
CA ASN A 60 -5.00 -13.15 3.79
C ASN A 60 -5.09 -14.01 2.53
N PHE A 61 -4.78 -13.41 1.39
CA PHE A 61 -4.87 -14.03 0.06
C PHE A 61 -4.01 -15.28 -0.09
N THR A 62 -3.03 -15.47 0.75
CA THR A 62 -2.13 -16.63 0.71
C THR A 62 -2.68 -17.83 1.48
N GLY A 63 -3.69 -17.66 2.30
CA GLY A 63 -4.17 -18.68 3.22
C GLY A 63 -3.13 -19.10 4.26
N MET A 64 -2.14 -18.24 4.52
CA MET A 64 -1.04 -18.54 5.43
C MET A 64 -1.55 -18.80 6.85
N LYS A 65 -1.10 -19.92 7.43
CA LYS A 65 -1.35 -20.29 8.82
C LYS A 65 -0.01 -20.62 9.47
N SER A 66 0.52 -19.69 10.23
CA SER A 66 1.84 -19.84 10.86
C SER A 66 1.84 -19.32 12.30
N PRO A 67 2.07 -20.18 13.29
CA PRO A 67 2.19 -19.74 14.68
C PRO A 67 3.33 -18.72 14.90
N ALA A 68 4.39 -18.79 14.09
CA ALA A 68 5.49 -17.83 14.15
C ALA A 68 5.04 -16.44 13.67
N VAL A 69 4.26 -16.39 12.59
CA VAL A 69 3.66 -15.13 12.10
C VAL A 69 2.70 -14.57 13.13
N ASP A 70 1.80 -15.39 13.69
CA ASP A 70 0.85 -14.94 14.71
C ASP A 70 1.56 -14.37 15.96
N ALA A 71 2.66 -15.00 16.39
CA ALA A 71 3.45 -14.50 17.51
C ALA A 71 4.13 -13.15 17.20
N LEU A 72 4.64 -12.98 15.98
CA LEU A 72 5.26 -11.71 15.54
C LEU A 72 4.21 -10.60 15.40
N LEU A 73 3.03 -10.90 14.86
CA LEU A 73 1.90 -9.97 14.81
C LEU A 73 1.49 -9.51 16.21
N GLY A 74 1.42 -10.44 17.17
CA GLY A 74 1.16 -10.11 18.56
C GLY A 74 2.20 -9.17 19.17
N ARG A 75 3.49 -9.35 18.84
CA ARG A 75 4.57 -8.45 19.29
C ARG A 75 4.47 -7.07 18.65
N ILE A 76 4.16 -7.00 17.35
CA ILE A 76 3.99 -5.73 16.64
C ILE A 76 2.86 -4.92 17.27
N LEU A 77 1.72 -5.55 17.54
CA LEU A 77 0.57 -4.87 18.14
C LEU A 77 0.78 -4.46 19.59
N ALA A 78 1.63 -5.19 20.32
CA ALA A 78 1.96 -4.88 21.72
C ALA A 78 3.09 -3.86 21.86
N ALA A 79 3.82 -3.55 20.77
CA ALA A 79 4.95 -2.64 20.81
C ALA A 79 4.51 -1.21 21.18
N THR A 80 5.17 -0.63 22.16
CA THR A 80 4.91 0.74 22.63
C THR A 80 5.99 1.72 22.17
N THR A 81 7.11 1.21 21.72
CA THR A 81 8.26 1.99 21.26
C THR A 81 8.71 1.56 19.87
N LYS A 82 9.43 2.45 19.16
CA LYS A 82 10.04 2.11 17.87
C LYS A 82 11.07 1.00 17.97
N ASP A 83 11.79 0.95 19.07
CA ASP A 83 12.86 -0.03 19.30
C ASP A 83 12.31 -1.45 19.48
N GLU A 84 11.08 -1.57 19.94
CA GLU A 84 10.34 -2.84 19.99
C GLU A 84 9.68 -3.18 18.65
N LEU A 85 9.10 -2.17 17.99
CA LEU A 85 8.34 -2.32 16.75
C LEU A 85 9.22 -2.76 15.57
N LEU A 86 10.33 -2.05 15.33
CA LEU A 86 11.15 -2.26 14.14
C LEU A 86 11.73 -3.68 14.04
N PRO A 87 12.33 -4.27 15.10
CA PRO A 87 12.82 -5.64 15.02
C PRO A 87 11.71 -6.66 14.77
N ALA A 88 10.52 -6.45 15.34
CA ALA A 88 9.39 -7.34 15.13
C ALA A 88 8.87 -7.27 13.68
N CYS A 89 8.79 -6.06 13.10
CA CYS A 89 8.45 -5.88 11.68
C CYS A 89 9.49 -6.50 10.75
N HIS A 90 10.77 -6.29 11.00
CA HIS A 90 11.83 -6.91 10.20
C HIS A 90 11.82 -8.44 10.29
N ALA A 91 11.50 -9.00 11.46
CA ALA A 91 11.38 -10.44 11.61
C ALA A 91 10.18 -10.98 10.84
N LEU A 92 9.02 -10.28 10.91
CA LEU A 92 7.82 -10.63 10.15
C LEU A 92 8.09 -10.60 8.63
N ASP A 93 8.71 -9.53 8.13
CA ASP A 93 9.07 -9.39 6.72
C ASP A 93 9.93 -10.57 6.25
N ARG A 94 10.99 -10.93 7.01
CA ARG A 94 11.84 -12.08 6.68
C ARG A 94 11.06 -13.38 6.63
N VAL A 95 10.18 -13.65 7.59
CA VAL A 95 9.38 -14.88 7.61
C VAL A 95 8.46 -14.93 6.41
N ILE A 96 7.75 -13.84 6.10
CA ILE A 96 6.85 -13.75 4.95
C ILE A 96 7.61 -13.94 3.64
N MET A 97 8.73 -13.24 3.45
CA MET A 97 9.52 -13.32 2.22
C MET A 97 10.12 -14.72 1.99
N HIS A 98 10.55 -15.40 3.05
CA HIS A 98 11.09 -16.77 2.95
C HIS A 98 10.02 -17.86 2.88
N SER A 99 8.76 -17.52 3.08
CA SER A 99 7.65 -18.46 2.91
C SER A 99 7.32 -18.76 1.44
N HIS A 100 7.84 -17.95 0.51
CA HIS A 100 7.65 -18.06 -0.93
C HIS A 100 6.18 -17.97 -1.42
N TYR A 101 5.28 -17.44 -0.60
CA TYR A 101 3.92 -17.14 -1.02
C TYR A 101 3.84 -15.89 -1.90
N PHE A 102 4.83 -15.00 -1.80
CA PHE A 102 4.86 -13.75 -2.51
C PHE A 102 6.00 -13.70 -3.53
N ILE A 103 5.69 -13.16 -4.69
CA ILE A 103 6.68 -12.79 -5.72
C ILE A 103 6.69 -11.27 -5.78
N PRO A 104 7.60 -10.59 -5.07
CA PRO A 104 7.70 -9.15 -5.08
C PRO A 104 7.96 -8.66 -6.51
N GLN A 105 7.19 -7.67 -6.93
CA GLN A 105 7.36 -7.09 -8.26
C GLN A 105 8.01 -5.71 -8.16
N TRP A 106 7.21 -4.68 -8.29
CA TRP A 106 7.70 -3.31 -8.32
C TRP A 106 6.81 -2.40 -7.48
N THR A 107 7.38 -1.32 -7.03
CA THR A 107 6.65 -0.20 -6.43
C THR A 107 6.95 1.07 -7.19
N MET A 108 6.00 2.00 -7.21
CA MET A 108 6.25 3.31 -7.79
C MET A 108 7.15 4.12 -6.86
N SER A 109 8.25 4.65 -7.40
CA SER A 109 9.17 5.52 -6.66
C SER A 109 8.65 6.96 -6.51
N ALA A 110 7.57 7.32 -7.21
CA ALA A 110 6.98 8.65 -7.21
C ALA A 110 5.46 8.59 -7.34
N HIS A 111 4.78 9.44 -6.61
CA HIS A 111 3.34 9.63 -6.73
C HIS A 111 3.03 10.63 -7.84
N ARG A 112 1.98 10.36 -8.60
CA ARG A 112 1.53 11.23 -9.69
C ARG A 112 0.33 12.02 -9.21
N LEU A 113 0.52 13.32 -9.00
CA LEU A 113 -0.54 14.24 -8.62
C LEU A 113 -0.74 15.28 -9.72
N VAL A 114 -1.98 15.51 -10.09
CA VAL A 114 -2.38 16.59 -10.99
C VAL A 114 -3.12 17.64 -10.16
N TYR A 115 -2.61 18.84 -10.13
CA TYR A 115 -3.21 19.93 -9.37
C TYR A 115 -3.07 21.27 -10.07
N ASN A 116 -3.88 22.22 -9.67
CA ASN A 116 -3.79 23.57 -10.19
C ASN A 116 -2.72 24.37 -9.43
N ALA A 117 -1.54 24.52 -10.02
CA ALA A 117 -0.39 25.17 -9.40
C ALA A 117 -0.64 26.63 -8.98
N TRP A 118 -1.61 27.31 -9.61
CA TRP A 118 -1.96 28.69 -9.30
C TRP A 118 -2.89 28.83 -8.09
N ARG A 119 -3.60 27.75 -7.75
CA ARG A 119 -4.60 27.73 -6.68
C ARG A 119 -4.22 26.87 -5.50
N THR A 120 -3.08 26.19 -5.57
CA THR A 120 -2.68 25.22 -4.57
C THR A 120 -1.33 25.63 -3.97
N GLU A 121 -1.29 25.71 -2.66
CA GLU A 121 -0.07 25.95 -1.91
C GLU A 121 0.19 24.79 -0.94
N HIS A 122 1.46 24.51 -0.68
CA HIS A 122 1.90 23.52 0.30
C HIS A 122 3.26 23.92 0.89
N LYS A 123 3.48 23.64 2.17
CA LYS A 123 4.70 24.08 2.88
C LYS A 123 5.82 23.05 2.95
N SER A 124 5.51 21.78 2.92
CA SER A 124 6.52 20.75 3.19
C SER A 124 6.51 19.69 2.12
N PRO A 125 7.66 19.06 1.85
CA PRO A 125 7.70 17.87 1.03
C PRO A 125 6.89 16.75 1.67
N MET A 126 6.35 15.88 0.84
CA MET A 126 5.62 14.71 1.30
C MET A 126 6.57 13.82 2.14
N PRO A 127 6.13 13.36 3.31
CA PRO A 127 6.91 12.40 4.09
C PRO A 127 7.13 11.10 3.31
N PRO A 128 8.28 10.42 3.49
CA PRO A 128 8.49 9.10 2.91
C PRO A 128 7.37 8.15 3.35
N TYR A 129 6.93 7.30 2.43
CA TYR A 129 5.88 6.28 2.64
C TYR A 129 4.48 6.83 2.95
N ALA A 130 4.23 8.13 2.82
CA ALA A 130 2.88 8.67 2.91
C ALA A 130 2.05 8.35 1.67
N LEU A 131 0.74 8.19 1.84
CA LEU A 131 -0.19 8.15 0.72
C LEU A 131 -0.36 9.57 0.18
N ALA A 132 0.05 9.79 -1.06
CA ALA A 132 0.11 11.13 -1.66
C ALA A 132 -1.24 11.84 -1.68
N GLU A 133 -2.31 11.10 -1.97
CA GLU A 133 -3.67 11.62 -2.03
C GLU A 133 -4.12 12.12 -0.65
N GLN A 134 -3.90 11.33 0.39
CA GLN A 134 -4.24 11.69 1.75
C GLN A 134 -3.40 12.87 2.23
N TRP A 135 -2.08 12.82 1.98
CA TRP A 135 -1.20 13.91 2.38
C TRP A 135 -1.60 15.22 1.71
N ALA A 136 -1.89 15.23 0.41
CA ALA A 136 -2.31 16.41 -0.31
C ALA A 136 -3.64 16.97 0.23
N MET A 137 -4.64 16.10 0.46
CA MET A 137 -5.95 16.53 0.97
C MET A 137 -5.89 17.16 2.37
N PHE A 138 -4.99 16.70 3.23
CA PHE A 138 -4.90 17.18 4.61
C PHE A 138 -3.91 18.31 4.83
N THR A 139 -2.97 18.52 3.90
CA THR A 139 -1.88 19.48 4.12
C THR A 139 -1.80 20.60 3.09
N TRP A 140 -2.49 20.47 1.97
CA TRP A 140 -2.52 21.49 0.94
C TRP A 140 -3.73 22.42 1.14
N TRP A 141 -3.60 23.67 0.76
CA TRP A 141 -4.68 24.65 0.88
C TRP A 141 -4.81 25.50 -0.38
N ALA A 142 -5.92 26.24 -0.46
CA ALA A 142 -6.15 27.16 -1.56
C ALA A 142 -5.22 28.39 -1.45
N GLY A 143 -4.41 28.59 -2.46
CA GLY A 143 -3.57 29.78 -2.60
C GLY A 143 -4.32 30.99 -3.16
N LYS A 144 -3.62 32.10 -3.29
CA LYS A 144 -4.20 33.39 -3.77
C LYS A 144 -4.67 33.40 -5.22
N GLY A 145 -4.43 32.32 -5.95
CA GLY A 145 -4.79 32.22 -7.37
C GLY A 145 -3.73 32.85 -8.29
N LYS A 146 -4.01 32.81 -9.58
CA LYS A 146 -3.15 33.41 -10.60
C LYS A 146 -3.16 34.93 -10.43
N PRO A 147 -2.00 35.63 -10.39
CA PRO A 147 -1.97 37.08 -10.47
C PRO A 147 -2.74 37.53 -11.71
N ASP A 148 -3.63 38.47 -11.56
CA ASP A 148 -4.37 39.02 -12.70
C ASP A 148 -3.37 39.53 -13.73
N ALA A 149 -3.47 39.04 -14.97
CA ALA A 149 -2.61 39.49 -16.06
C ALA A 149 -2.76 41.01 -16.34
N ALA A 150 -3.81 41.63 -15.85
CA ALA A 150 -4.07 43.08 -15.91
C ALA A 150 -3.17 43.87 -14.98
N ALA A 151 -2.73 43.30 -13.85
CA ALA A 151 -1.86 44.01 -12.91
C ALA A 151 -0.40 44.07 -13.37
N ALA A 152 0.00 43.25 -14.34
CA ALA A 152 1.36 43.22 -14.89
C ALA A 152 1.59 44.26 -16.02
N GLN A 153 0.56 44.96 -16.48
CA GLN A 153 0.65 45.94 -17.58
C GLN A 153 0.60 47.41 -17.07
N GLY A 154 0.59 47.64 -15.78
CA GLY A 154 0.36 48.94 -15.15
C GLY A 154 1.58 49.68 -14.61
N THR A 155 2.82 49.31 -14.97
CA THR A 155 4.01 50.09 -14.59
C THR A 155 5.05 50.05 -15.71
N ALA A 156 4.81 50.84 -16.75
CA ALA A 156 5.90 51.36 -17.57
C ALA A 156 5.89 52.90 -17.39
N PRO A 157 7.03 53.51 -17.08
CA PRO A 157 7.14 54.98 -16.90
C PRO A 157 7.00 55.76 -18.18
#